data_e328eb12291a7793846a89fcd9465e6d
#
_entry.id   e328eb12291a7793846a89fcd9465e6d
#
_cell.length_a   1.000
_cell.length_b   1.000
_cell.length_c   1.000
_cell.angle_alpha   90.00
_cell.angle_beta   90.00
_cell.angle_gamma   90.00
#
_symmetry.space_group_name_H-M   'P 1'
#
loop_
_entity.id
_entity.type
_entity.pdbx_description
1 polymer ?
#
loop_
_entity_poly.entity_id
_entity_poly.type
_entity_poly.pdbx_seq_one_letter_code
_entity_poly.pdbx_strand_id
1 'polypeptide(L)'
;MTSSKILAVKTCVLVIFVAVFNSVGNVLLGKGMRQIGEMQDWSASTLALYFVKTFTSVWIWLGIGCLLLFFVCYLLVLSWADYSYVMPAAACGYALAPLLSHWLLGETVSSVRWVGVALICVGVALVGRTPPRTTRES
;
A
#
# COMPACT_ATOMS: atom_id res chain seq x y z
N MET A 1 22.86 -18.00 15.97
CA MET A 1 21.40 -18.04 16.15
C MET A 1 20.75 -16.68 16.40
N THR A 2 21.45 -15.66 16.86
CA THR A 2 20.88 -14.34 17.16
C THR A 2 20.69 -13.46 15.91
N SER A 3 21.56 -13.58 14.92
CA SER A 3 21.54 -12.73 13.70
C SER A 3 20.31 -12.99 12.80
N SER A 4 19.89 -14.24 12.63
CA SER A 4 18.74 -14.59 11.80
C SER A 4 17.40 -14.11 12.40
N LYS A 5 17.27 -14.15 13.72
CA LYS A 5 16.07 -13.63 14.41
C LYS A 5 15.98 -12.11 14.30
N ILE A 6 17.10 -11.41 14.42
CA ILE A 6 17.15 -9.94 14.26
C ILE A 6 16.78 -9.55 12.83
N LEU A 7 17.27 -10.28 11.84
CA LEU A 7 16.94 -10.03 10.44
C LEU A 7 15.45 -10.26 10.15
N ALA A 8 14.88 -11.35 10.65
CA ALA A 8 13.45 -11.64 10.52
C ALA A 8 12.57 -10.55 11.16
N VAL A 9 12.93 -10.06 12.34
CA VAL A 9 12.20 -8.97 13.01
C VAL A 9 12.30 -7.67 12.21
N LYS A 10 13.49 -7.31 11.72
CA LYS A 10 13.68 -6.13 10.87
C LYS A 10 12.84 -6.21 9.59
N THR A 11 12.83 -7.36 8.93
CA THR A 11 12.02 -7.60 7.73
C THR A 11 10.54 -7.47 8.04
N CYS A 12 10.07 -8.06 9.14
CA CYS A 12 8.66 -7.99 9.55
C CYS A 12 8.24 -6.53 9.82
N VAL A 13 9.03 -5.77 10.57
CA VAL A 13 8.75 -4.36 10.86
C VAL A 13 8.70 -3.53 9.57
N LEU A 14 9.67 -3.70 8.67
CA LEU A 14 9.68 -2.96 7.41
C LEU A 14 8.52 -3.33 6.49
N VAL A 15 8.12 -4.60 6.44
CA VAL A 15 6.95 -5.04 5.69
C VAL A 15 5.66 -4.41 6.24
N ILE A 16 5.54 -4.27 7.56
CA ILE A 16 4.42 -3.54 8.17
C ILE A 16 4.43 -2.07 7.72
N PHE A 17 5.59 -1.40 7.75
CA PHE A 17 5.71 -0.03 7.25
C PHE A 17 5.34 0.07 5.76
N VAL A 18 5.80 -0.85 4.93
CA VAL A 18 5.43 -0.96 3.51
C VAL A 18 3.91 -1.03 3.35
N ALA A 19 3.23 -1.92 4.08
CA ALA A 19 1.78 -2.08 4.02
C ALA A 19 1.03 -0.81 4.48
N VAL A 20 1.46 -0.21 5.59
CA VAL A 20 0.82 0.99 6.16
C VAL A 20 1.01 2.19 5.24
N PHE A 21 2.24 2.50 4.81
CA PHE A 21 2.48 3.65 3.93
C PHE A 21 1.79 3.52 2.58
N ASN A 22 1.74 2.31 2.01
CA ASN A 22 0.97 2.05 0.80
C ASN A 22 -0.51 2.35 0.99
N SER A 23 -1.11 1.81 2.06
CA SER A 23 -2.54 1.97 2.33
C SER A 23 -2.90 3.43 2.65
N VAL A 24 -2.13 4.08 3.52
CA VAL A 24 -2.33 5.50 3.88
C VAL A 24 -2.14 6.39 2.66
N GLY A 25 -1.10 6.16 1.87
CA GLY A 25 -0.84 6.94 0.64
C GLY A 25 -2.01 6.87 -0.33
N ASN A 26 -2.53 5.67 -0.60
CA ASN A 26 -3.68 5.48 -1.49
C ASN A 26 -4.96 6.16 -0.95
N VAL A 27 -5.22 6.08 0.36
CA VAL A 27 -6.37 6.74 0.99
C VAL A 27 -6.26 8.27 0.91
N LEU A 28 -5.06 8.83 1.14
CA LEU A 28 -4.82 10.27 1.01
C LEU A 28 -5.01 10.75 -0.43
N LEU A 29 -4.50 9.99 -1.42
CA LEU A 29 -4.76 10.28 -2.83
C LEU A 29 -6.25 10.24 -3.16
N GLY A 30 -6.96 9.21 -2.70
CA GLY A 30 -8.41 9.10 -2.88
C GLY A 30 -9.16 10.27 -2.26
N LYS A 31 -8.77 10.72 -1.05
CA LYS A 31 -9.33 11.90 -0.41
C LYS A 31 -9.06 13.17 -1.21
N GLY A 32 -7.83 13.36 -1.69
CA GLY A 32 -7.46 14.50 -2.52
C GLY A 32 -8.28 14.56 -3.81
N MET A 33 -8.43 13.44 -4.52
CA MET A 33 -9.20 13.36 -5.76
C MET A 33 -10.69 13.63 -5.53
N ARG A 34 -11.27 13.16 -4.43
CA ARG A 34 -12.67 13.44 -4.08
C ARG A 34 -12.94 14.92 -3.80
N GLN A 35 -11.99 15.64 -3.22
CA GLN A 35 -12.12 17.08 -3.00
C GLN A 35 -12.09 17.88 -4.31
N ILE A 36 -11.42 17.36 -5.34
CA ILE A 36 -11.37 17.98 -6.67
C ILE A 36 -12.72 17.81 -7.40
N GLY A 37 -13.44 16.71 -7.11
CA GLY A 37 -14.74 16.38 -7.71
C GLY A 37 -14.63 15.58 -9.00
N GLU A 38 -15.79 15.22 -9.56
CA GLU A 38 -15.86 14.43 -10.81
C GLU A 38 -15.69 15.32 -12.04
N MET A 39 -15.01 14.79 -13.06
CA MET A 39 -14.91 15.45 -14.35
C MET A 39 -16.24 15.33 -15.11
N GLN A 40 -16.87 16.46 -15.40
CA GLN A 40 -18.12 16.50 -16.16
C GLN A 40 -17.90 16.50 -17.67
N ASP A 41 -16.79 17.09 -18.14
CA ASP A 41 -16.47 17.22 -19.57
C ASP A 41 -15.01 16.88 -19.88
N TRP A 42 -14.80 16.21 -21.01
CA TRP A 42 -13.47 15.85 -21.53
C TRP A 42 -12.86 16.92 -22.42
N SER A 43 -13.09 18.19 -22.11
CA SER A 43 -12.46 19.29 -22.87
C SER A 43 -11.02 19.55 -22.38
N ALA A 44 -10.16 20.03 -23.28
CA ALA A 44 -8.76 20.32 -22.95
C ALA A 44 -8.62 21.36 -21.83
N SER A 45 -9.51 22.33 -21.76
CA SER A 45 -9.56 23.35 -20.71
C SER A 45 -9.92 22.76 -19.34
N THR A 46 -10.88 21.83 -19.31
CA THR A 46 -11.29 21.12 -18.08
C THR A 46 -10.15 20.25 -17.58
N LEU A 47 -9.49 19.51 -18.45
CA LEU A 47 -8.30 18.70 -18.12
C LEU A 47 -7.19 19.54 -17.49
N ALA A 48 -6.86 20.70 -18.09
CA ALA A 48 -5.85 21.62 -17.56
C ALA A 48 -6.22 22.13 -16.15
N LEU A 49 -7.48 22.49 -15.93
CA LEU A 49 -7.98 22.91 -14.62
C LEU A 49 -7.87 21.80 -13.56
N TYR A 50 -8.23 20.56 -13.90
CA TYR A 50 -8.09 19.41 -13.01
C TYR A 50 -6.62 19.13 -12.68
N PHE A 51 -5.75 19.24 -13.68
CA PHE A 51 -4.32 19.08 -13.48
C PHE A 51 -3.79 20.10 -12.46
N VAL A 52 -4.10 21.37 -12.64
CA VAL A 52 -3.70 22.45 -11.72
C VAL A 52 -4.27 22.18 -10.31
N LYS A 53 -5.55 21.86 -10.17
CA LYS A 53 -6.18 21.54 -8.89
C LYS A 53 -5.51 20.34 -8.21
N THR A 54 -5.16 19.31 -8.96
CA THR A 54 -4.46 18.13 -8.47
C THR A 54 -3.10 18.51 -7.88
N PHE A 55 -2.33 19.31 -8.59
CA PHE A 55 -1.01 19.77 -8.12
C PHE A 55 -1.08 20.78 -6.95
N THR A 56 -2.20 21.44 -6.76
CA THR A 56 -2.40 22.40 -5.64
C THR A 56 -2.94 21.72 -4.38
N SER A 57 -3.40 20.48 -4.47
CA SER A 57 -3.98 19.75 -3.34
C SER A 57 -2.91 19.22 -2.38
N VAL A 58 -2.95 19.67 -1.13
CA VAL A 58 -2.05 19.19 -0.05
C VAL A 58 -2.23 17.69 0.19
N TRP A 59 -3.45 17.16 0.10
CA TRP A 59 -3.73 15.73 0.31
C TRP A 59 -3.03 14.85 -0.71
N ILE A 60 -2.93 15.32 -1.95
CA ILE A 60 -2.23 14.60 -3.03
C ILE A 60 -0.73 14.57 -2.76
N TRP A 61 -0.12 15.68 -2.36
CA TRP A 61 1.30 15.73 -2.02
C TRP A 61 1.65 14.85 -0.81
N LEU A 62 0.81 14.85 0.22
CA LEU A 62 0.96 13.94 1.36
C LEU A 62 0.84 12.47 0.94
N GLY A 63 -0.12 12.15 0.07
CA GLY A 63 -0.28 10.81 -0.49
C GLY A 63 0.94 10.36 -1.29
N ILE A 64 1.45 11.23 -2.18
CA ILE A 64 2.68 10.96 -2.95
C ILE A 64 3.86 10.76 -2.01
N GLY A 65 4.03 11.59 -0.98
CA GLY A 65 5.08 11.45 0.02
C GLY A 65 5.04 10.09 0.72
N CYS A 66 3.85 9.66 1.14
CA CYS A 66 3.65 8.33 1.74
C CYS A 66 4.02 7.20 0.76
N LEU A 67 3.63 7.32 -0.52
CA LEU A 67 3.96 6.32 -1.54
C LEU A 67 5.46 6.30 -1.86
N LEU A 68 6.15 7.44 -1.80
CA LEU A 68 7.61 7.47 -1.93
C LEU A 68 8.29 6.77 -0.76
N LEU A 69 7.83 7.01 0.47
CA LEU A 69 8.33 6.29 1.65
C LEU A 69 8.05 4.79 1.55
N PHE A 70 6.85 4.40 1.12
CA PHE A 70 6.54 3.01 0.81
C PHE A 70 7.56 2.43 -0.17
N PHE A 71 7.82 3.12 -1.28
CA PHE A 71 8.73 2.64 -2.32
C PHE A 71 10.16 2.46 -1.80
N VAL A 72 10.67 3.43 -1.03
CA VAL A 72 12.00 3.32 -0.40
C VAL A 72 12.07 2.14 0.57
N CYS A 73 11.08 1.99 1.45
CA CYS A 73 11.02 0.85 2.38
C CYS A 73 10.93 -0.49 1.63
N TYR A 74 10.17 -0.54 0.54
CA TYR A 74 10.02 -1.71 -0.31
C TYR A 74 11.35 -2.11 -0.97
N LEU A 75 12.08 -1.13 -1.54
CA LEU A 75 13.41 -1.39 -2.11
C LEU A 75 14.41 -1.85 -1.04
N LEU A 76 14.36 -1.27 0.15
CA LEU A 76 15.20 -1.70 1.27
C LEU A 76 14.93 -3.16 1.64
N VAL A 77 13.68 -3.56 1.76
CA VAL A 77 13.32 -4.97 2.06
C VAL A 77 13.83 -5.91 0.96
N LEU A 78 13.66 -5.53 -0.31
CA LEU A 78 14.11 -6.33 -1.44
C LEU A 78 15.65 -6.49 -1.51
N SER A 79 16.41 -5.63 -0.83
CA SER A 79 17.88 -5.74 -0.84
C SER A 79 18.40 -6.96 -0.05
N TRP A 80 17.58 -7.56 0.84
CA TRP A 80 17.98 -8.74 1.62
C TRP A 80 16.92 -9.83 1.74
N ALA A 81 15.66 -9.56 1.37
CA ALA A 81 14.57 -10.53 1.45
C ALA A 81 14.13 -10.97 0.05
N ASP A 82 13.79 -12.24 -0.08
CA ASP A 82 13.32 -12.79 -1.35
C ASP A 82 12.02 -12.14 -1.81
N TYR A 83 11.94 -11.80 -3.08
CA TYR A 83 10.78 -11.21 -3.72
C TYR A 83 9.50 -12.05 -3.53
N SER A 84 9.65 -13.38 -3.59
CA SER A 84 8.54 -14.33 -3.39
C SER A 84 7.91 -14.27 -1.99
N TYR A 85 8.67 -13.79 -0.98
CA TYR A 85 8.16 -13.56 0.37
C TYR A 85 7.60 -12.15 0.54
N VAL A 86 8.28 -11.15 -0.01
CA VAL A 86 7.93 -9.74 0.15
C VAL A 86 6.61 -9.39 -0.55
N MET A 87 6.36 -9.94 -1.74
CA MET A 87 5.14 -9.66 -2.51
C MET A 87 3.86 -10.09 -1.81
N PRO A 88 3.72 -11.35 -1.33
CA PRO A 88 2.54 -11.73 -0.57
C PRO A 88 2.39 -10.96 0.74
N ALA A 89 3.50 -10.66 1.41
CA ALA A 89 3.46 -9.87 2.64
C ALA A 89 3.00 -8.43 2.40
N ALA A 90 3.43 -7.80 1.29
CA ALA A 90 2.95 -6.49 0.88
C ALA A 90 1.45 -6.50 0.49
N ALA A 91 0.92 -7.65 0.08
CA ALA A 91 -0.51 -7.80 -0.23
C ALA A 91 -1.42 -7.59 1.00
N CYS A 92 -0.90 -7.67 2.23
CA CYS A 92 -1.62 -7.23 3.44
C CYS A 92 -2.08 -5.77 3.33
N GLY A 93 -1.34 -4.92 2.61
CA GLY A 93 -1.73 -3.54 2.33
C GLY A 93 -3.07 -3.42 1.59
N TYR A 94 -3.40 -4.37 0.73
CA TYR A 94 -4.69 -4.41 0.05
C TYR A 94 -5.87 -4.73 0.98
N ALA A 95 -5.62 -5.40 2.10
CA ALA A 95 -6.62 -5.59 3.14
C ALA A 95 -6.80 -4.33 4.00
N LEU A 96 -5.71 -3.62 4.29
CA LEU A 96 -5.73 -2.38 5.06
C LEU A 96 -6.39 -1.22 4.31
N ALA A 97 -6.23 -1.13 3.00
CA ALA A 97 -6.77 -0.05 2.20
C ALA A 97 -8.30 0.09 2.30
N PRO A 98 -9.14 -0.96 2.14
CA PRO A 98 -10.59 -0.87 2.33
C PRO A 98 -10.98 -0.55 3.77
N LEU A 99 -10.25 -1.05 4.76
CA LEU A 99 -10.49 -0.74 6.17
C LEU A 99 -10.29 0.76 6.45
N LEU A 100 -9.15 1.31 6.02
CA LEU A 100 -8.85 2.72 6.18
C LEU A 100 -9.80 3.61 5.36
N SER A 101 -10.16 3.19 4.15
CA SER A 101 -11.12 3.90 3.31
C SER A 101 -12.50 3.98 3.97
N HIS A 102 -12.96 2.88 4.55
CA HIS A 102 -14.22 2.85 5.29
C HIS A 102 -14.18 3.79 6.50
N TRP A 103 -13.10 3.75 7.30
CA TRP A 103 -12.97 4.54 8.52
C TRP A 103 -12.69 6.02 8.28
N LEU A 104 -11.82 6.36 7.34
CA LEU A 104 -11.36 7.73 7.10
C LEU A 104 -12.22 8.48 6.07
N LEU A 105 -12.76 7.78 5.08
CA LEU A 105 -13.55 8.39 4.00
C LEU A 105 -15.06 8.10 4.15
N GLY A 106 -15.49 7.27 5.11
CA GLY A 106 -16.89 6.88 5.28
C GLY A 106 -17.44 6.06 4.10
N GLU A 107 -16.57 5.40 3.33
CA GLU A 107 -17.00 4.59 2.18
C GLU A 107 -17.78 3.36 2.62
N THR A 108 -18.88 3.09 1.93
CA THR A 108 -19.58 1.81 2.06
C THR A 108 -18.82 0.74 1.26
N VAL A 109 -18.12 -0.14 1.96
CA VAL A 109 -17.41 -1.26 1.34
C VAL A 109 -18.40 -2.39 1.07
N SER A 110 -18.55 -2.82 -0.20
CA SER A 110 -19.47 -3.89 -0.57
C SER A 110 -19.05 -5.22 0.07
N SER A 111 -20.04 -6.11 0.30
CA SER A 111 -19.80 -7.45 0.85
C SER A 111 -18.82 -8.28 0.00
N VAL A 112 -18.84 -8.09 -1.31
CA VAL A 112 -17.88 -8.75 -2.23
C VAL A 112 -16.44 -8.32 -1.96
N ARG A 113 -16.21 -7.04 -1.66
CA ARG A 113 -14.87 -6.55 -1.27
C ARG A 113 -14.39 -7.15 0.04
N TRP A 114 -15.29 -7.34 1.02
CA TRP A 114 -14.94 -8.00 2.29
C TRP A 114 -14.55 -9.47 2.08
N VAL A 115 -15.23 -10.18 1.19
CA VAL A 115 -14.83 -11.54 0.80
C VAL A 115 -13.45 -11.55 0.15
N GLY A 116 -13.17 -10.60 -0.75
CA GLY A 116 -11.83 -10.44 -1.34
C GLY A 116 -10.74 -10.18 -0.30
N VAL A 117 -11.00 -9.31 0.68
CA VAL A 117 -10.08 -9.04 1.79
C VAL A 117 -9.81 -10.32 2.60
N ALA A 118 -10.84 -11.10 2.91
CA ALA A 118 -10.69 -12.38 3.62
C ALA A 118 -9.82 -13.37 2.84
N LEU A 119 -10.03 -13.49 1.53
CA LEU A 119 -9.21 -14.34 0.67
C LEU A 119 -7.74 -13.90 0.62
N ILE A 120 -7.48 -12.60 0.57
CA ILE A 120 -6.11 -12.05 0.64
C ILE A 120 -5.47 -12.43 1.97
N CYS A 121 -6.17 -12.26 3.09
CA CYS A 121 -5.65 -12.62 4.41
C CYS A 121 -5.32 -14.11 4.52
N VAL A 122 -6.17 -14.98 3.98
CA VAL A 122 -5.91 -16.42 3.93
C VAL A 122 -4.69 -16.73 3.06
N GLY A 123 -4.59 -16.13 1.88
CA GLY A 123 -3.44 -16.30 0.98
C GLY A 123 -2.11 -15.89 1.64
N VAL A 124 -2.09 -14.72 2.28
CA VAL A 124 -0.92 -14.22 3.00
C VAL A 124 -0.55 -15.14 4.18
N ALA A 125 -1.54 -15.63 4.94
CA ALA A 125 -1.30 -16.55 6.04
C ALA A 125 -0.70 -17.89 5.59
N LEU A 126 -1.11 -18.39 4.42
CA LEU A 126 -0.54 -19.59 3.81
C LEU A 126 0.92 -19.39 3.40
N VAL A 127 1.23 -18.26 2.75
CA VAL A 127 2.60 -17.94 2.33
C VAL A 127 3.49 -17.66 3.56
N GLY A 128 2.97 -16.98 4.58
CA GLY A 128 3.71 -16.68 5.80
C GLY A 128 4.13 -17.92 6.61
N ARG A 129 3.53 -19.08 6.34
CA ARG A 129 3.95 -20.37 6.92
C ARG A 129 5.15 -20.99 6.20
N THR A 130 5.49 -20.49 5.02
CA THR A 130 6.66 -20.97 4.27
C THR A 130 7.89 -20.19 4.74
N PRO A 131 8.96 -20.85 5.22
CA PRO A 131 10.16 -20.14 5.65
C PRO A 131 10.78 -19.38 4.47
N PRO A 132 11.20 -18.12 4.67
CA PRO A 132 11.88 -17.36 3.62
C PRO A 132 13.16 -18.07 3.24
N ARG A 133 13.31 -18.43 1.97
CA ARG A 133 14.60 -18.87 1.42
C ARG A 133 15.44 -17.62 1.21
N THR A 134 16.40 -17.39 2.06
CA THR A 134 17.43 -16.39 1.83
C THR A 134 18.40 -16.96 0.80
N THR A 135 18.41 -16.41 -0.41
CA THR A 135 19.39 -16.75 -1.45
C THR A 135 20.77 -16.20 -1.02
N ARG A 136 21.39 -16.89 -0.09
CA ARG A 136 22.80 -16.68 0.27
C ARG A 136 23.46 -18.03 0.49
N GLU A 137 23.51 -18.80 -0.59
CA GLU A 137 24.46 -19.93 -0.73
C GLU A 137 24.78 -20.10 -2.22
N SER A 138 25.78 -19.40 -2.66
CA SER A 138 26.72 -19.81 -3.74
C SER A 138 27.91 -18.87 -3.72
#